data_46e62505998e4f929ecdea32301d7634
#
_entry.id   46e62505998e4f929ecdea32301d7634
#
_cell.length_a   1.000
_cell.length_b   1.000
_cell.length_c   1.000
_cell.angle_alpha   90.00
_cell.angle_beta   90.00
_cell.angle_gamma   90.00
#
_symmetry.space_group_name_H-M   'P 1'
#
loop_
_entity.id
_entity.type
_entity.pdbx_description
1 polymer ?
#
loop_
_entity_poly.entity_id
_entity_poly.type
_entity_poly.pdbx_seq_one_letter_code
_entity_poly.pdbx_strand_id
1 'polypeptide(L)'
;MTRLPDPYAMRAAGAGASADRMSQTRGLDPERRSRWRRGAAGERTTAALLEPLALAGWVVLHDRRVPGMAANIDHLVASQSVVWVLDSKVWRGDIVRLGDGELWYADAPVRDRVLVVAHIADAVRVA
;
A
#
# COMPACT_ATOMS: atom_id res chain seq x y z
N MET A 1 -33.19 -10.22 -10.69
CA MET A 1 -32.33 -9.08 -11.06
C MET A 1 -31.03 -9.19 -10.29
N THR A 2 -29.97 -9.67 -10.90
CA THR A 2 -28.68 -9.87 -10.25
C THR A 2 -28.07 -8.49 -10.03
N ARG A 3 -27.92 -8.09 -8.78
CA ARG A 3 -27.23 -6.85 -8.40
C ARG A 3 -25.80 -6.96 -8.94
N LEU A 4 -25.40 -6.05 -9.83
CA LEU A 4 -24.01 -5.98 -10.25
C LEU A 4 -23.14 -5.83 -9.01
N PRO A 5 -22.01 -6.55 -8.90
CA PRO A 5 -21.13 -6.41 -7.76
C PRO A 5 -20.70 -4.96 -7.66
N ASP A 6 -20.71 -4.45 -6.43
CA ASP A 6 -20.27 -3.09 -6.14
C ASP A 6 -18.81 -2.92 -6.63
N PRO A 7 -18.55 -2.06 -7.61
CA PRO A 7 -17.20 -1.87 -8.14
C PRO A 7 -16.22 -1.38 -7.08
N TYR A 8 -16.70 -0.80 -5.99
CA TYR A 8 -15.88 -0.34 -4.87
C TYR A 8 -15.48 -1.50 -3.94
N ALA A 9 -16.41 -2.43 -3.65
CA ALA A 9 -16.09 -3.64 -2.90
C ALA A 9 -15.03 -4.50 -3.61
N MET A 10 -15.08 -4.57 -4.95
CA MET A 10 -14.07 -5.26 -5.75
C MET A 10 -12.69 -4.56 -5.72
N ARG A 11 -12.65 -3.25 -5.55
CA ARG A 11 -11.38 -2.50 -5.46
C ARG A 11 -10.69 -2.71 -4.12
N ALA A 12 -11.43 -2.63 -3.03
CA ALA A 12 -10.91 -2.90 -1.69
C ALA A 12 -10.46 -4.35 -1.50
N ALA A 13 -11.13 -5.30 -2.16
CA ALA A 13 -10.80 -6.72 -2.11
C ALA A 13 -9.40 -7.07 -2.66
N GLY A 14 -8.82 -6.21 -3.52
CA GLY A 14 -7.47 -6.38 -4.05
C GLY A 14 -6.35 -5.96 -3.10
N ALA A 15 -6.66 -5.17 -2.07
CA ALA A 15 -5.66 -4.67 -1.14
C ALA A 15 -4.99 -5.82 -0.37
N GLY A 16 -3.65 -5.82 -0.36
CA GLY A 16 -2.86 -6.84 0.30
C GLY A 16 -2.77 -8.18 -0.42
N ALA A 17 -3.33 -8.33 -1.61
CA ALA A 17 -3.34 -9.59 -2.34
C ALA A 17 -1.94 -10.11 -2.66
N SER A 18 -0.99 -9.24 -3.03
CA SER A 18 0.41 -9.61 -3.26
C SER A 18 1.09 -10.09 -1.98
N ALA A 19 0.90 -9.39 -0.87
CA ALA A 19 1.44 -9.76 0.43
C ALA A 19 0.84 -11.09 0.93
N ASP A 20 -0.45 -11.32 0.72
CA ASP A 20 -1.09 -12.60 1.02
C ASP A 20 -0.47 -13.74 0.21
N ARG A 21 -0.27 -13.58 -1.09
CA ARG A 21 0.41 -14.58 -1.93
C ARG A 21 1.82 -14.88 -1.42
N MET A 22 2.57 -13.85 -1.05
CA MET A 22 3.91 -14.03 -0.48
C MET A 22 3.86 -14.80 0.84
N SER A 23 2.86 -14.57 1.69
CA SER A 23 2.69 -15.30 2.95
C SER A 23 2.41 -16.80 2.75
N GLN A 24 1.91 -17.19 1.59
CA GLN A 24 1.58 -18.57 1.23
C GLN A 24 2.73 -19.29 0.52
N THR A 25 3.86 -18.63 0.27
CA THR A 25 5.02 -19.23 -0.39
C THR A 25 5.53 -20.44 0.40
N ARG A 26 5.75 -21.56 -0.30
CA ARG A 26 6.28 -22.79 0.29
C ARG A 26 7.69 -22.57 0.83
N GLY A 27 7.98 -23.12 2.01
CA GLY A 27 9.30 -23.00 2.63
C GLY A 27 9.62 -21.65 3.27
N LEU A 28 8.65 -20.73 3.30
CA LEU A 28 8.82 -19.46 3.99
C LEU A 28 8.85 -19.70 5.51
N ASP A 29 9.86 -19.14 6.19
CA ASP A 29 9.94 -19.25 7.65
C ASP A 29 8.75 -18.56 8.34
N PRO A 30 8.37 -18.99 9.57
CA PRO A 30 7.18 -18.48 10.24
C PRO A 30 7.21 -16.97 10.50
N GLU A 31 8.38 -16.40 10.78
CA GLU A 31 8.50 -14.98 11.07
C GLU A 31 8.28 -14.13 9.81
N ARG A 32 8.88 -14.52 8.69
CA ARG A 32 8.67 -13.88 7.39
C ARG A 32 7.21 -13.98 6.96
N ARG A 33 6.60 -15.15 7.15
CA ARG A 33 5.17 -15.36 6.88
C ARG A 33 4.30 -14.42 7.71
N SER A 34 4.58 -14.30 9.00
CA SER A 34 3.88 -13.38 9.90
C SER A 34 4.02 -11.91 9.45
N ARG A 35 5.20 -11.50 9.00
CA ARG A 35 5.43 -10.14 8.46
C ARG A 35 4.57 -9.87 7.22
N TRP A 36 4.52 -10.81 6.28
CA TRP A 36 3.69 -10.65 5.09
C TRP A 36 2.19 -10.56 5.42
N ARG A 37 1.71 -11.39 6.35
CA ARG A 37 0.31 -11.34 6.79
C ARG A 37 -0.04 -10.01 7.47
N ARG A 38 0.86 -9.48 8.29
CA ARG A 38 0.66 -8.16 8.91
C ARG A 38 0.66 -7.05 7.87
N GLY A 39 1.55 -7.12 6.89
CA GLY A 39 1.58 -6.20 5.76
C GLY A 39 0.24 -6.18 5.02
N ALA A 40 -0.25 -7.36 4.63
CA ALA A 40 -1.55 -7.50 3.96
C ALA A 40 -2.71 -6.93 4.79
N ALA A 41 -2.73 -7.18 6.11
CA ALA A 41 -3.73 -6.61 7.00
C ALA A 41 -3.65 -5.09 7.08
N GLY A 42 -2.44 -4.52 7.12
CA GLY A 42 -2.21 -3.07 7.09
C GLY A 42 -2.71 -2.42 5.81
N GLU A 43 -2.42 -3.04 4.66
CA GLU A 43 -2.91 -2.57 3.36
C GLU A 43 -4.44 -2.57 3.31
N ARG A 44 -5.10 -3.61 3.82
CA ARG A 44 -6.57 -3.66 3.91
C ARG A 44 -7.15 -2.59 4.83
N THR A 45 -6.48 -2.31 5.94
CA THR A 45 -6.88 -1.22 6.85
C THR A 45 -6.79 0.13 6.15
N THR A 46 -5.70 0.41 5.44
CA THR A 46 -5.53 1.62 4.66
C THR A 46 -6.58 1.71 3.54
N ALA A 47 -6.86 0.61 2.84
CA ALA A 47 -7.89 0.57 1.81
C ALA A 47 -9.28 0.96 2.34
N ALA A 48 -9.64 0.47 3.53
CA ALA A 48 -10.90 0.84 4.18
C ALA A 48 -10.96 2.34 4.53
N LEU A 49 -9.84 2.94 4.94
CA LEU A 49 -9.76 4.38 5.21
C LEU A 49 -9.85 5.23 3.93
N LEU A 50 -9.48 4.70 2.78
CA LEU A 50 -9.56 5.36 1.48
C LEU A 50 -10.93 5.23 0.80
N GLU A 51 -11.80 4.35 1.27
CA GLU A 51 -13.14 4.12 0.71
C GLU A 51 -13.97 5.39 0.55
N PRO A 52 -14.01 6.32 1.52
CA PRO A 52 -14.75 7.58 1.37
C PRO A 52 -14.29 8.42 0.18
N LEU A 53 -13.02 8.37 -0.21
CA LEU A 53 -12.52 9.07 -1.38
C LEU A 53 -13.07 8.47 -2.66
N ALA A 54 -13.15 7.14 -2.75
CA ALA A 54 -13.75 6.46 -3.88
C ALA A 54 -15.24 6.80 -4.02
N LEU A 55 -15.96 6.87 -2.91
CA LEU A 55 -17.36 7.29 -2.88
C LEU A 55 -17.54 8.77 -3.31
N ALA A 56 -16.54 9.61 -3.04
CA ALA A 56 -16.51 11.01 -3.47
C ALA A 56 -16.09 11.20 -4.94
N GLY A 57 -15.87 10.12 -5.68
CA GLY A 57 -15.54 10.17 -7.11
C GLY A 57 -14.06 10.17 -7.46
N TRP A 58 -13.17 9.97 -6.48
CA TRP A 58 -11.75 9.78 -6.74
C TRP A 58 -11.48 8.38 -7.27
N VAL A 59 -10.45 8.23 -8.08
CA VAL A 59 -9.96 6.91 -8.47
C VAL A 59 -9.09 6.37 -7.35
N VAL A 60 -9.48 5.22 -6.79
CA VAL A 60 -8.71 4.51 -5.76
C VAL A 60 -8.41 3.12 -6.26
N LEU A 61 -7.14 2.78 -6.36
CA LEU A 61 -6.64 1.47 -6.82
C LEU A 61 -5.72 0.88 -5.76
N HIS A 62 -5.74 -0.45 -5.63
CA HIS A 62 -4.93 -1.17 -4.66
C HIS A 62 -4.11 -2.26 -5.35
N ASP A 63 -2.93 -2.56 -4.78
CA ASP A 63 -2.03 -3.65 -5.19
C ASP A 63 -1.74 -3.63 -6.70
N ARG A 64 -1.16 -2.53 -7.19
CA ARG A 64 -0.85 -2.34 -8.61
C ARG A 64 0.63 -2.52 -8.90
N ARG A 65 0.90 -3.11 -10.05
CA ARG A 65 2.27 -3.24 -10.57
C ARG A 65 2.58 -2.09 -11.52
N VAL A 66 3.81 -1.59 -11.41
CA VAL A 66 4.38 -0.68 -12.40
C VAL A 66 5.24 -1.53 -13.35
N PRO A 67 5.04 -1.46 -14.67
CA PRO A 67 5.88 -2.18 -15.62
C PRO A 67 7.36 -1.86 -15.42
N GLY A 68 8.20 -2.91 -15.39
CA GLY A 68 9.65 -2.77 -15.18
C GLY A 68 10.09 -2.58 -13.73
N MET A 69 9.19 -2.56 -12.76
CA MET A 69 9.52 -2.48 -11.34
C MET A 69 9.22 -3.78 -10.61
N ALA A 70 10.08 -4.15 -9.66
CA ALA A 70 9.86 -5.30 -8.78
C ALA A 70 8.85 -4.98 -7.67
N ALA A 71 8.80 -3.73 -7.21
CA ALA A 71 7.89 -3.29 -6.16
C ALA A 71 6.48 -3.05 -6.69
N ASN A 72 5.48 -3.38 -5.86
CA ASN A 72 4.10 -3.03 -6.11
C ASN A 72 3.76 -1.67 -5.48
N ILE A 73 2.69 -1.05 -5.99
CA ILE A 73 2.04 0.10 -5.38
C ILE A 73 0.94 -0.44 -4.46
N ASP A 74 1.03 -0.18 -3.17
CA ASP A 74 0.00 -0.61 -2.22
C ASP A 74 -1.33 0.09 -2.53
N HIS A 75 -1.31 1.42 -2.67
CA HIS A 75 -2.48 2.20 -3.04
C HIS A 75 -2.11 3.36 -3.95
N LEU A 76 -2.98 3.63 -4.91
CA LEU A 76 -2.92 4.80 -5.77
C LEU A 76 -4.25 5.52 -5.67
N VAL A 77 -4.19 6.82 -5.40
CA VAL A 77 -5.37 7.68 -5.28
C VAL A 77 -5.22 8.83 -6.27
N ALA A 78 -6.20 9.03 -7.13
CA ALA A 78 -6.14 10.08 -8.13
C ALA A 78 -7.42 10.92 -8.15
N SER A 79 -7.23 12.22 -8.24
CA SER A 79 -8.26 13.21 -8.59
C SER A 79 -8.00 13.75 -10.00
N GLN A 80 -8.71 14.80 -10.40
CA GLN A 80 -8.51 15.43 -11.71
C GLN A 80 -7.12 16.08 -11.87
N SER A 81 -6.45 16.43 -10.78
CA SER A 81 -5.22 17.23 -10.82
C SER A 81 -4.04 16.59 -10.08
N VAL A 82 -4.26 15.59 -9.27
CA VAL A 82 -3.23 15.02 -8.39
C VAL A 82 -3.33 13.50 -8.37
N VAL A 83 -2.18 12.84 -8.43
CA VAL A 83 -2.02 11.40 -8.18
C VAL A 83 -1.16 11.22 -6.94
N TRP A 84 -1.67 10.44 -5.99
CA TRP A 84 -0.99 10.06 -4.76
C TRP A 84 -0.59 8.61 -4.81
N VAL A 85 0.67 8.33 -4.51
CA VAL A 85 1.16 6.98 -4.26
C VAL A 85 1.30 6.81 -2.76
N LEU A 86 0.61 5.83 -2.20
CA LEU A 86 0.58 5.56 -0.77
C LEU A 86 1.15 4.17 -0.50
N ASP A 87 2.03 4.08 0.46
CA ASP A 87 2.67 2.85 0.90
C ASP A 87 2.31 2.58 2.36
N SER A 88 1.69 1.45 2.61
CA SER A 88 1.22 1.07 3.94
C SER A 88 2.32 0.40 4.73
N LYS A 89 2.59 0.88 5.93
CA LYS A 89 3.55 0.27 6.84
C LYS A 89 2.90 -0.02 8.19
N VAL A 90 3.07 -1.25 8.65
CA VAL A 90 2.69 -1.67 10.00
C VAL A 90 3.94 -1.79 10.83
N TRP A 91 4.18 -0.79 11.66
CA TRP A 91 5.29 -0.79 12.60
C TRP A 91 4.82 -1.24 13.98
N ARG A 92 5.64 -2.07 14.64
CA ARG A 92 5.37 -2.54 15.99
C ARG A 92 5.97 -1.59 17.01
N GLY A 93 5.15 -1.21 17.98
CA GLY A 93 5.57 -0.61 19.25
C GLY A 93 5.82 0.87 19.13
N ASP A 94 6.96 1.29 18.72
CA ASP A 94 7.39 2.62 19.02
C ASP A 94 7.12 3.66 17.93
N ILE A 95 7.24 4.84 18.35
CA ILE A 95 6.82 6.08 17.75
C ILE A 95 7.46 6.25 16.38
N VAL A 96 6.62 6.33 15.37
CA VAL A 96 6.97 6.94 14.10
C VAL A 96 6.91 8.45 14.31
N ARG A 97 8.01 9.14 14.09
CA ARG A 97 8.09 10.59 14.26
C ARG A 97 8.77 11.24 13.06
N LEU A 98 8.38 12.47 12.78
CA LEU A 98 9.10 13.32 11.86
C LEU A 98 10.07 14.20 12.68
N GLY A 99 11.36 14.10 12.40
CA GLY A 99 12.38 14.92 13.01
C GLY A 99 13.39 15.35 11.96
N ASP A 100 13.79 16.62 11.96
CA ASP A 100 14.77 17.21 11.02
C ASP A 100 14.47 16.92 9.54
N GLY A 101 13.17 16.85 9.18
CA GLY A 101 12.74 16.51 7.82
C GLY A 101 12.85 15.02 7.47
N GLU A 102 13.18 14.17 8.41
CA GLU A 102 13.27 12.72 8.24
C GLU A 102 12.21 11.98 9.05
N LEU A 103 11.75 10.86 8.50
CA LEU A 103 10.87 9.93 9.19
C LEU A 103 11.71 8.93 9.99
N TRP A 104 11.39 8.78 11.27
CA TRP A 104 12.07 7.89 12.21
C TRP A 104 11.11 6.83 12.75
N TYR A 105 11.59 5.62 12.82
CA TYR A 105 10.93 4.54 13.52
C TYR A 105 11.83 4.06 14.65
N ALA A 106 11.35 4.14 15.89
CA ALA A 106 12.18 3.98 17.06
C ALA A 106 13.41 4.94 16.99
N ASP A 107 14.61 4.42 17.03
CA ASP A 107 15.85 5.20 17.02
C ASP A 107 16.57 5.19 15.65
N ALA A 108 15.89 4.74 14.60
CA ALA A 108 16.48 4.63 13.27
C ALA A 108 15.70 5.42 12.21
N PRO A 109 16.40 6.13 11.30
CA PRO A 109 15.74 6.74 10.15
C PRO A 109 15.25 5.67 9.18
N VAL A 110 14.11 5.90 8.55
CA VAL A 110 13.52 4.99 7.54
C VAL A 110 13.67 5.53 6.13
N ARG A 111 14.77 6.23 5.90
CA ARG A 111 15.08 6.91 4.63
C ARG A 111 14.94 6.00 3.41
N ASP A 112 15.48 4.78 3.47
CA ASP A 112 15.44 3.85 2.34
C ASP A 112 14.00 3.51 1.92
N ARG A 113 13.09 3.39 2.88
CA ARG A 113 11.67 3.12 2.61
C ARG A 113 10.98 4.32 1.97
N VAL A 114 11.32 5.53 2.40
CA VAL A 114 10.81 6.77 1.80
C VAL A 114 11.32 6.93 0.37
N LEU A 115 12.60 6.63 0.12
CA LEU A 115 13.19 6.68 -1.22
C LEU A 115 12.54 5.68 -2.18
N VAL A 116 12.19 4.48 -1.73
CA VAL A 116 11.47 3.50 -2.55
C VAL A 116 10.11 4.05 -3.00
N VAL A 117 9.35 4.65 -2.08
CA VAL A 117 8.04 5.25 -2.42
C VAL A 117 8.20 6.42 -3.39
N ALA A 118 9.20 7.27 -3.18
CA ALA A 118 9.51 8.38 -4.09
C ALA A 118 9.86 7.87 -5.50
N HIS A 119 10.65 6.81 -5.61
CA HIS A 119 10.98 6.18 -6.89
C HIS A 119 9.75 5.60 -7.60
N ILE A 120 8.85 4.95 -6.87
CA ILE A 120 7.58 4.46 -7.40
C ILE A 120 6.72 5.63 -7.91
N ALA A 121 6.64 6.72 -7.15
CA ALA A 121 5.87 7.90 -7.55
C ALA A 121 6.42 8.54 -8.83
N ASP A 122 7.74 8.61 -8.98
CA ASP A 122 8.37 9.07 -10.21
C ASP A 122 8.05 8.17 -11.40
N ALA A 123 8.06 6.86 -11.22
CA ALA A 123 7.69 5.91 -12.27
C ALA A 123 6.22 6.07 -12.71
N VAL A 124 5.31 6.30 -11.77
CA VAL A 124 3.88 6.56 -12.06
C VAL A 124 3.71 7.86 -12.85
N ARG A 125 4.52 8.88 -12.54
CA ARG A 125 4.44 10.18 -13.22
C ARG A 125 4.77 10.12 -14.73
N VAL A 126 5.61 9.18 -15.15
CA VAL A 126 6.05 9.04 -16.54
C VAL A 126 5.35 7.90 -17.30
N ALA A 127 4.47 7.17 -16.65
CA ALA A 127 3.69 6.09 -17.25
C ALA A 127 2.36 6.59 -17.82
#